data_36dd29325561afc6cc41aacc6b8e75de
#
_entry.id   36dd29325561afc6cc41aacc6b8e75de
#
_cell.length_a   1.000
_cell.length_b   1.000
_cell.length_c   1.000
_cell.angle_alpha   90.00
_cell.angle_beta   90.00
_cell.angle_gamma   90.00
#
_symmetry.space_group_name_H-M   'P 1'
#
loop_
_entity.id
_entity.type
_entity.pdbx_description
1 polymer ?
#
loop_
_entity_poly.entity_id
_entity_poly.type
_entity_poly.pdbx_seq_one_letter_code
_entity_poly.pdbx_strand_id
1 'polypeptide(L)' 'MYTVFVRNWFKYNPSVINELDSSLNGIEPDSRARKYKLATFKTENEPIEYAREYNKTHKEGKLRRKAEYTQYY' A
#
# COMPACT_ATOMS: atom_id res chain seq x y z
N MET A 1 -5.84 15.60 -11.90
CA MET A 1 -6.71 14.85 -10.99
C MET A 1 -5.86 13.85 -10.20
N TYR A 2 -6.20 13.62 -8.94
CA TYR A 2 -5.45 12.74 -8.07
C TYR A 2 -6.29 11.53 -7.72
N THR A 3 -5.69 10.34 -7.80
CA THR A 3 -6.38 9.09 -7.49
C THR A 3 -5.76 8.46 -6.26
N VAL A 4 -6.61 8.11 -5.29
CA VAL A 4 -6.23 7.30 -4.13
C VAL A 4 -6.49 5.85 -4.47
N PHE A 5 -5.50 5.02 -4.25
CA PHE A 5 -5.58 3.58 -4.48
C PHE A 5 -4.90 2.83 -3.34
N VAL A 6 -5.21 1.57 -3.23
CA VAL A 6 -4.60 0.68 -2.25
C VAL A 6 -3.93 -0.48 -2.97
N ARG A 7 -2.78 -0.89 -2.46
CA ARG A 7 -2.07 -2.07 -2.96
C ARG A 7 -1.30 -2.75 -1.83
N ASN A 8 -0.98 -4.02 -2.03
CA ASN A 8 -0.05 -4.73 -1.17
C ASN A 8 1.38 -4.34 -1.55
N TRP A 9 2.19 -3.98 -0.57
CA TRP A 9 3.60 -3.63 -0.81
C TRP A 9 4.48 -4.86 -0.93
N PHE A 10 4.04 -5.99 -0.36
CA PHE A 10 4.77 -7.25 -0.36
C PHE A 10 3.89 -8.37 -0.87
N LYS A 11 4.51 -9.44 -1.30
CA LYS A 11 3.84 -10.70 -1.67
C LYS A 11 4.48 -11.86 -0.93
N TYR A 12 3.77 -12.97 -0.81
CA TYR A 12 4.27 -14.15 -0.14
C TYR A 12 5.37 -14.83 -0.94
N ASN A 13 6.48 -15.15 -0.28
CA ASN A 13 7.53 -15.99 -0.82
C ASN A 13 8.19 -16.74 0.34
N PRO A 14 7.83 -18.02 0.57
CA PRO A 14 8.31 -18.77 1.72
C PRO A 14 9.82 -19.00 1.73
N SER A 15 10.50 -18.81 0.59
CA SER A 15 11.97 -18.94 0.50
C SER A 15 12.71 -17.74 1.10
N VAL A 16 12.02 -16.62 1.33
CA VAL A 16 12.67 -15.41 1.84
C VAL A 16 12.86 -15.50 3.33
N ILE A 17 14.12 -15.34 3.76
CA ILE A 17 14.48 -15.29 5.18
C ILE A 17 15.22 -13.97 5.41
N ASN A 18 14.73 -13.16 6.33
CA ASN A 18 15.37 -11.92 6.72
C ASN A 18 15.90 -12.05 8.14
N GLU A 19 17.23 -12.13 8.26
CA GLU A 19 17.89 -12.33 9.55
C GLU A 19 17.84 -11.09 10.45
N LEU A 20 17.70 -9.91 9.85
CA LEU A 20 17.66 -8.65 10.58
C LEU A 20 16.28 -8.30 11.09
N ASP A 21 15.22 -8.73 10.39
CA ASP A 21 13.84 -8.43 10.74
C ASP A 21 12.96 -9.64 10.44
N SER A 22 12.61 -10.38 11.48
CA SER A 22 11.80 -11.60 11.35
C SER A 22 10.38 -11.33 10.84
N SER A 23 9.88 -10.09 10.97
CA SER A 23 8.57 -9.74 10.44
C SER A 23 8.52 -9.75 8.91
N LEU A 24 9.68 -9.74 8.24
CA LEU A 24 9.80 -9.80 6.80
C LEU A 24 10.06 -11.21 6.28
N ASN A 25 10.10 -12.23 7.15
CA ASN A 25 10.24 -13.61 6.71
C ASN A 25 9.01 -14.07 5.92
N GLY A 26 9.26 -14.73 4.79
CA GLY A 26 8.21 -15.29 3.96
C GLY A 26 7.50 -14.28 3.08
N ILE A 27 8.02 -13.06 2.95
CA ILE A 27 7.47 -12.03 2.07
C ILE A 27 8.61 -11.33 1.32
N GLU A 28 8.29 -10.79 0.15
CA GLU A 28 9.21 -10.00 -0.65
C GLU A 28 8.47 -8.81 -1.27
N PRO A 29 9.19 -7.72 -1.66
CA PRO A 29 8.55 -6.59 -2.31
C PRO A 29 7.79 -7.00 -3.57
N ASP A 30 6.60 -6.45 -3.76
CA ASP A 30 5.74 -6.72 -4.91
C ASP A 30 5.61 -5.48 -5.78
N SER A 31 6.47 -5.38 -6.79
CA SER A 31 6.47 -4.25 -7.74
C SER A 31 5.30 -4.31 -8.73
N ARG A 32 4.60 -5.44 -8.82
CA ARG A 32 3.49 -5.67 -9.74
C ARG A 32 2.15 -5.84 -9.01
N ALA A 33 2.09 -5.42 -7.76
CA ALA A 33 0.86 -5.54 -6.99
C ALA A 33 -0.29 -4.82 -7.69
N ARG A 34 -1.45 -5.47 -7.70
CA ARG A 34 -2.66 -4.89 -8.26
C ARG A 34 -3.09 -3.68 -7.45
N LYS A 35 -3.40 -2.59 -8.15
CA LYS A 35 -3.91 -1.36 -7.55
C LYS A 35 -5.43 -1.36 -7.57
N TYR A 36 -6.02 -1.02 -6.44
CA TYR A 36 -7.48 -0.89 -6.30
C TYR A 36 -7.81 0.56 -6.04
N LYS A 37 -8.48 1.20 -7.00
CA LYS A 37 -8.89 2.60 -6.89
C LYS A 37 -9.95 2.77 -5.81
N LEU A 38 -9.74 3.74 -4.92
CA LEU A 38 -10.68 4.05 -3.83
C LEU A 38 -11.46 5.32 -4.12
N ALA A 39 -10.79 6.38 -4.60
CA ALA A 39 -11.42 7.68 -4.82
C ALA A 39 -10.56 8.54 -5.75
N THR A 40 -11.17 9.58 -6.34
CA THR A 40 -10.48 10.58 -7.14
C THR A 40 -10.81 11.97 -6.63
N PHE A 41 -9.84 12.89 -6.74
CA PHE A 41 -9.97 14.26 -6.24
C PHE A 41 -9.34 15.24 -7.21
N LYS A 42 -9.79 16.49 -7.18
CA LYS A 42 -9.25 17.55 -8.04
C LYS A 42 -8.07 18.28 -7.39
N THR A 43 -7.99 18.31 -6.07
CA THR A 43 -6.93 19.00 -5.32
C THR A 43 -6.01 18.00 -4.64
N GLU A 44 -4.77 18.40 -4.37
CA GLU A 44 -3.75 17.52 -3.77
C GLU A 44 -4.00 17.24 -2.28
N ASN A 45 -4.58 18.18 -1.55
CA ASN A 45 -4.79 18.02 -0.10
C ASN A 45 -5.77 16.92 0.26
N GLU A 46 -6.84 16.77 -0.53
CA GLU A 46 -7.88 15.77 -0.27
C GLU A 46 -7.36 14.33 -0.33
N PRO A 47 -6.60 13.92 -1.36
CA PRO A 47 -6.09 12.55 -1.41
C PRO A 47 -5.09 12.25 -0.29
N ILE A 48 -4.30 13.23 0.14
CA ILE A 48 -3.36 13.04 1.25
C ILE A 48 -4.13 12.71 2.53
N GLU A 49 -5.16 13.49 2.84
CA GLU A 49 -5.98 13.26 4.04
C GLU A 49 -6.77 11.96 3.95
N TYR A 50 -7.31 11.65 2.78
CA TYR A 50 -8.04 10.40 2.56
C TYR A 50 -7.15 9.18 2.77
N ALA A 51 -5.97 9.17 2.18
CA ALA A 51 -5.02 8.06 2.33
C ALA A 51 -4.56 7.91 3.78
N ARG A 52 -4.29 9.02 4.45
CA ARG A 52 -3.90 9.02 5.87
C ARG A 52 -4.98 8.42 6.75
N GLU A 53 -6.23 8.84 6.56
CA GLU A 53 -7.37 8.33 7.35
C GLU A 53 -7.61 6.85 7.06
N TYR A 54 -7.52 6.44 5.80
CA TYR A 54 -7.64 5.03 5.42
C TYR A 54 -6.58 4.18 6.14
N ASN A 55 -5.31 4.60 6.08
CA ASN A 55 -4.22 3.86 6.70
C ASN A 55 -4.32 3.82 8.24
N LYS A 56 -4.92 4.84 8.81
CA LYS A 56 -5.15 4.92 10.26
C LYS A 56 -6.22 3.95 10.73
N THR A 57 -7.26 3.72 9.92
CA THR A 57 -8.42 2.90 10.30
C THR A 57 -8.35 1.47 9.77
N HIS A 58 -7.43 1.17 8.86
CA HIS A 58 -7.26 -0.16 8.27
C HIS A 58 -5.88 -0.71 8.60
N LYS A 59 -5.83 -1.92 9.16
CA LYS A 59 -4.56 -2.59 9.46
C LYS A 59 -3.85 -2.99 8.18
N GLU A 60 -2.54 -2.79 8.13
CA GLU A 60 -1.71 -3.13 6.98
C GLU A 60 -1.64 -4.63 6.71
N GLY A 61 -1.64 -5.44 7.77
CA GLY A 61 -1.40 -6.87 7.66
C GLY A 61 0.05 -7.20 7.31
N LYS A 62 0.33 -8.47 7.07
CA LYS A 62 1.69 -8.95 6.79
C LYS A 62 2.22 -8.45 5.44
N LEU A 63 1.35 -8.28 4.45
CA LEU A 63 1.73 -7.82 3.12
C LEU A 63 1.79 -6.29 3.00
N ARG A 64 1.60 -5.59 4.09
CA ARG A 64 1.70 -4.13 4.18
C ARG A 64 0.80 -3.42 3.16
N ARG A 65 -0.49 -3.72 3.23
CA ARG A 65 -1.50 -3.09 2.38
C ARG A 65 -1.73 -1.66 2.84
N LYS A 66 -1.46 -0.70 1.96
CA LYS A 66 -1.56 0.73 2.26
C LYS A 66 -2.26 1.49 1.16
N ALA A 67 -2.95 2.56 1.54
CA ALA A 67 -3.46 3.54 0.60
C ALA A 67 -2.37 4.58 0.30
N GLU A 68 -2.32 4.97 -0.96
CA GLU A 68 -1.44 6.03 -1.43
C GLU A 68 -2.15 6.77 -2.56
N TYR A 69 -1.59 7.90 -3.00
CA TYR A 69 -2.20 8.65 -4.08
C TYR A 69 -1.19 8.90 -5.19
N THR A 70 -1.72 9.12 -6.38
CA THR A 70 -0.91 9.46 -7.54
C THR A 70 -1.68 10.40 -8.47
N GLN A 71 -0.95 11.23 -9.18
CA GLN A 71 -1.50 12.06 -10.23
C GLN A 71 -1.66 11.28 -11.53
N TYR A 72 -0.94 10.18 -11.68
CA TYR A 72 -0.84 9.40 -12.92
C TYR A 72 -1.29 7.96 -12.70
N TYR A 73 -2.52 7.80 -12.25
CA TYR A 73 -3.07 6.46 -12.09
C TYR A 73 -3.31 5.81 -13.45
#